data_8e10a98beced70f2cc724dd7c94ac6d5
#
_entry.id   8e10a98beced70f2cc724dd7c94ac6d5
#
_cell.length_a   1.000
_cell.length_b   1.000
_cell.length_c   1.000
_cell.angle_alpha   90.00
_cell.angle_beta   90.00
_cell.angle_gamma   90.00
#
_symmetry.space_group_name_H-M   'P 1'
#
loop_
_entity.id
_entity.type
_entity.pdbx_description
1 polymer ?
#
loop_
_entity_poly.entity_id
_entity_poly.type
_entity_poly.pdbx_seq_one_letter_code
_entity_poly.pdbx_strand_id
1 'polypeptide(L)'
;MAEGDTILRAKERLSDALVGQSIGVSAPNPRGRAAGIERLDGRTLAGIDAHGKHLLFDFGDLVLHSHLGMSGGWHVYGRGERWRRPRTSAWAVLSGERSEAVEFGGPTLRVLPASRVAIDPQLARLGPDILAPEFALDAVVGGLRAAPGRTLGDALLDQTL
;
A
#
# COMPACT_ATOMS: atom_id res chain seq x y z
N MET A 1 -5.89 11.45 8.85
CA MET A 1 -6.64 10.57 7.94
C MET A 1 -5.74 10.31 6.74
N ALA A 2 -5.56 9.07 6.31
CA ALA A 2 -4.81 8.80 5.10
C ALA A 2 -5.74 9.03 3.90
N GLU A 3 -5.44 10.04 3.09
CA GLU A 3 -6.13 10.38 1.85
C GLU A 3 -5.18 10.11 0.67
N GLY A 4 -5.65 10.27 -0.57
CA GLY A 4 -4.86 9.94 -1.76
C GLY A 4 -3.50 10.64 -1.83
N ASP A 5 -3.43 11.92 -1.46
CA ASP A 5 -2.17 12.68 -1.41
C ASP A 5 -1.20 12.14 -0.36
N THR A 6 -1.72 11.70 0.78
CA THR A 6 -0.91 11.09 1.85
C THR A 6 -0.34 9.75 1.42
N ILE A 7 -1.14 8.94 0.70
CA ILE A 7 -0.70 7.65 0.16
C ILE A 7 0.36 7.86 -0.92
N LEU A 8 0.16 8.82 -1.82
CA LEU A 8 1.13 9.13 -2.88
C LEU A 8 2.47 9.57 -2.29
N ARG A 9 2.47 10.49 -1.32
CA ARG A 9 3.69 10.90 -0.62
C ARG A 9 4.36 9.75 0.14
N ALA A 10 3.56 8.86 0.73
CA ALA A 10 4.11 7.66 1.36
C ALA A 10 4.78 6.74 0.33
N LYS A 11 4.14 6.50 -0.83
CA LYS A 11 4.71 5.77 -1.96
C LYS A 11 6.06 6.35 -2.37
N GLU A 12 6.13 7.65 -2.66
CA GLU A 12 7.36 8.33 -3.09
C GLU A 12 8.48 8.15 -2.07
N ARG A 13 8.24 8.46 -0.80
CA ARG A 13 9.24 8.33 0.28
C ARG A 13 9.72 6.90 0.48
N LEU A 14 8.82 5.93 0.36
CA LEU A 14 9.15 4.50 0.46
C LEU A 14 9.94 4.03 -0.75
N SER A 15 9.57 4.49 -1.95
CA SER A 15 10.27 4.16 -3.19
C SER A 15 11.69 4.68 -3.18
N ASP A 16 11.90 5.94 -2.82
CA ASP A 16 13.23 6.56 -2.71
C ASP A 16 14.13 5.84 -1.69
N ALA A 17 13.51 5.30 -0.63
CA ALA A 17 14.24 4.64 0.44
C ALA A 17 14.62 3.18 0.15
N LEU A 18 13.82 2.43 -0.62
CA LEU A 18 13.89 0.98 -0.64
C LEU A 18 13.87 0.33 -2.04
N VAL A 19 13.31 0.98 -3.08
CA VAL A 19 13.19 0.35 -4.40
C VAL A 19 14.56 0.05 -5.01
N GLY A 20 14.66 -1.09 -5.67
CA GLY A 20 15.88 -1.59 -6.29
C GLY A 20 16.81 -2.34 -5.34
N GLN A 21 16.49 -2.45 -4.06
CA GLN A 21 17.34 -3.10 -3.05
C GLN A 21 16.80 -4.48 -2.65
N SER A 22 17.70 -5.34 -2.19
CA SER A 22 17.33 -6.56 -1.45
C SER A 22 16.90 -6.15 -0.05
N ILE A 23 15.70 -6.56 0.36
CA ILE A 23 15.04 -6.11 1.57
C ILE A 23 15.08 -7.17 2.66
N GLY A 24 15.67 -6.83 3.80
CA GLY A 24 15.50 -7.61 5.02
C GLY A 24 14.12 -7.34 5.62
N VAL A 25 13.41 -8.40 6.03
CA VAL A 25 12.03 -8.29 6.53
C VAL A 25 11.91 -8.86 7.94
N SER A 26 11.23 -8.13 8.82
CA SER A 26 10.88 -8.64 10.14
C SER A 26 9.48 -8.18 10.58
N ALA A 27 8.84 -9.00 11.41
CA ALA A 27 7.50 -8.79 11.95
C ALA A 27 7.51 -8.84 13.48
N PRO A 28 7.88 -7.74 14.17
CA PRO A 28 7.90 -7.72 15.64
C PRO A 28 6.54 -8.00 16.27
N ASN A 29 5.45 -7.52 15.64
CA ASN A 29 4.08 -7.74 16.10
C ASN A 29 3.51 -9.05 15.56
N PRO A 30 2.71 -9.82 16.36
CA PRO A 30 2.05 -11.03 15.88
C PRO A 30 1.19 -10.86 14.62
N ARG A 31 0.57 -9.70 14.43
CA ARG A 31 -0.24 -9.41 13.22
C ARG A 31 0.58 -9.39 11.95
N GLY A 32 1.80 -8.83 11.99
CA GLY A 32 2.73 -8.88 10.85
C GLY A 32 3.15 -10.30 10.51
N ARG A 33 3.44 -11.12 11.52
CA ARG A 33 3.72 -12.55 11.32
C ARG A 33 2.55 -13.29 10.70
N ALA A 34 1.33 -13.05 11.17
CA ALA A 34 0.11 -13.63 10.60
C ALA A 34 -0.14 -13.19 9.14
N ALA A 35 0.34 -12.01 8.75
CA ALA A 35 0.29 -11.52 7.37
C ALA A 35 1.28 -12.24 6.43
N GLY A 36 2.22 -13.01 6.97
CA GLY A 36 3.19 -13.81 6.21
C GLY A 36 4.26 -12.97 5.50
N ILE A 37 4.57 -11.78 6.03
CA ILE A 37 5.51 -10.84 5.40
C ILE A 37 6.95 -11.37 5.38
N GLU A 38 7.30 -12.30 6.27
CA GLU A 38 8.63 -12.93 6.33
C GLU A 38 8.99 -13.70 5.04
N ARG A 39 7.99 -14.04 4.22
CA ARG A 39 8.19 -14.63 2.88
C ARG A 39 8.88 -13.69 1.90
N LEU A 40 8.96 -12.41 2.22
CA LEU A 40 9.58 -11.37 1.41
C LEU A 40 11.04 -11.14 1.79
N ASP A 41 11.52 -11.76 2.87
CA ASP A 41 12.89 -11.58 3.36
C ASP A 41 13.94 -11.96 2.31
N GLY A 42 14.93 -11.07 2.11
CA GLY A 42 15.98 -11.22 1.12
C GLY A 42 15.56 -11.00 -0.34
N ARG A 43 14.29 -10.66 -0.61
CA ARG A 43 13.82 -10.38 -1.98
C ARG A 43 14.10 -8.94 -2.39
N THR A 44 14.24 -8.72 -3.69
CA THR A 44 14.38 -7.37 -4.25
C THR A 44 13.02 -6.70 -4.36
N LEU A 45 12.89 -5.50 -3.84
CA LEU A 45 11.72 -4.65 -4.05
C LEU A 45 11.83 -3.96 -5.41
N ALA A 46 11.05 -4.42 -6.39
CA ALA A 46 11.08 -3.91 -7.76
C ALA A 46 10.37 -2.56 -7.90
N GLY A 47 9.31 -2.33 -7.14
CA GLY A 47 8.54 -1.09 -7.20
C GLY A 47 7.50 -1.00 -6.10
N ILE A 48 6.88 0.19 -5.99
CA ILE A 48 5.75 0.42 -5.10
C ILE A 48 4.69 1.18 -5.90
N ASP A 49 3.46 0.65 -5.93
CA ASP A 49 2.31 1.33 -6.51
C ASP A 49 1.32 1.77 -5.44
N ALA A 50 0.61 2.86 -5.76
CA ALA A 50 -0.49 3.37 -4.97
C ALA A 50 -1.76 3.33 -5.82
N HIS A 51 -2.84 2.74 -5.29
CA HIS A 51 -4.15 2.72 -5.92
C HIS A 51 -5.23 3.02 -4.86
N GLY A 52 -5.89 4.15 -4.97
CA GLY A 52 -6.76 4.67 -3.91
C GLY A 52 -5.99 4.84 -2.59
N LYS A 53 -6.42 4.13 -1.54
CA LYS A 53 -5.76 4.15 -0.21
C LYS A 53 -4.89 2.91 0.03
N HIS A 54 -4.52 2.19 -1.02
CA HIS A 54 -3.74 0.97 -0.98
C HIS A 54 -2.32 1.20 -1.49
N LEU A 55 -1.33 0.58 -0.85
CA LEU A 55 0.05 0.48 -1.29
C LEU A 55 0.34 -0.97 -1.67
N LEU A 56 0.94 -1.16 -2.84
CA LEU A 56 1.32 -2.46 -3.39
C LEU A 56 2.83 -2.46 -3.60
N PHE A 57 3.54 -3.27 -2.83
CA PHE A 57 4.99 -3.41 -2.93
C PHE A 57 5.30 -4.64 -3.77
N ASP A 58 5.93 -4.45 -4.91
CA ASP A 58 6.25 -5.50 -5.88
C ASP A 58 7.58 -6.19 -5.54
N PHE A 59 7.52 -7.48 -5.25
CA PHE A 59 8.67 -8.36 -5.03
C PHE A 59 8.77 -9.46 -6.11
N GLY A 60 8.24 -9.19 -7.31
CA GLY A 60 8.21 -10.12 -8.43
C GLY A 60 6.98 -11.04 -8.40
N ASP A 61 7.15 -12.28 -7.95
CA ASP A 61 6.04 -13.25 -7.82
C ASP A 61 5.12 -13.01 -6.62
N LEU A 62 5.54 -12.15 -5.69
CA LEU A 62 4.79 -11.77 -4.49
C LEU A 62 4.60 -10.26 -4.42
N VAL A 63 3.45 -9.85 -3.90
CA VAL A 63 3.12 -8.45 -3.62
C VAL A 63 2.74 -8.30 -2.15
N LEU A 64 3.36 -7.34 -1.46
CA LEU A 64 2.88 -6.91 -0.15
C LEU A 64 1.80 -5.85 -0.36
N HIS A 65 0.61 -6.16 0.08
CA HIS A 65 -0.52 -5.24 0.07
C HIS A 65 -0.72 -4.64 1.47
N SER A 66 -0.66 -3.31 1.55
CA SER A 66 -0.91 -2.53 2.76
C SER A 66 -2.02 -1.51 2.51
N HIS A 67 -2.98 -1.44 3.44
CA HIS A 67 -4.01 -0.41 3.48
C HIS A 67 -3.99 0.26 4.85
N LEU A 68 -3.69 1.56 4.89
CA LEU A 68 -3.38 2.25 6.14
C LEU A 68 -4.61 2.59 6.98
N GLY A 69 -5.79 2.68 6.35
CA GLY A 69 -7.01 3.11 7.04
C GLY A 69 -6.85 4.49 7.67
N MET A 70 -7.44 4.68 8.84
CA MET A 70 -7.40 5.98 9.55
C MET A 70 -6.23 6.12 10.53
N SER A 71 -5.70 5.02 11.03
CA SER A 71 -4.71 5.02 12.13
C SER A 71 -3.37 4.38 11.78
N GLY A 72 -3.29 3.66 10.66
CA GLY A 72 -2.05 3.05 10.18
C GLY A 72 -1.13 4.05 9.49
N GLY A 73 0.14 3.68 9.37
CA GLY A 73 1.12 4.51 8.67
C GLY A 73 2.45 3.82 8.48
N TRP A 74 3.09 4.14 7.36
CA TRP A 74 4.47 3.82 7.09
C TRP A 74 5.38 4.98 7.50
N HIS A 75 6.46 4.66 8.20
CA HIS A 75 7.47 5.61 8.64
C HIS A 75 8.83 5.16 8.12
N VAL A 76 9.55 6.07 7.49
CA VAL A 76 10.92 5.81 7.02
C VAL A 76 11.89 6.42 8.04
N TYR A 77 12.85 5.62 8.46
CA TYR A 77 13.93 5.95 9.39
C TYR A 77 15.28 5.65 8.76
N GLY A 78 16.32 6.37 9.16
CA GLY A 78 17.69 5.95 8.90
C GLY A 78 17.99 4.63 9.61
N ARG A 79 18.89 3.81 9.05
CA ARG A 79 19.25 2.54 9.66
C ARG A 79 19.86 2.76 11.05
N GLY A 80 19.30 2.10 12.06
CA GLY A 80 19.71 2.27 13.46
C GLY A 80 19.12 3.50 14.17
N GLU A 81 18.31 4.30 13.46
CA GLU A 81 17.61 5.43 14.06
C GLU A 81 16.57 4.96 15.09
N ARG A 82 16.35 5.73 16.13
CA ARG A 82 15.32 5.45 17.13
C ARG A 82 13.93 5.71 16.56
N TRP A 83 13.08 4.68 16.56
CA TRP A 83 11.71 4.82 16.13
C TRP A 83 10.86 5.63 17.13
N ARG A 84 9.87 6.34 16.62
CA ARG A 84 8.94 7.13 17.42
C ARG A 84 7.95 6.26 18.21
N ARG A 85 7.76 5.00 17.84
CA ARG A 85 6.86 4.04 18.48
C ARG A 85 7.64 2.79 18.93
N PRO A 86 7.14 2.05 19.94
CA PRO A 86 7.78 0.81 20.38
C PRO A 86 7.93 -0.21 19.25
N ARG A 87 9.05 -0.92 19.21
CA ARG A 87 9.29 -1.97 18.19
C ARG A 87 8.19 -3.02 18.18
N THR A 88 7.66 -3.39 19.35
CA THR A 88 6.58 -4.39 19.49
C THR A 88 5.26 -3.99 18.82
N SER A 89 5.07 -2.72 18.51
CA SER A 89 3.88 -2.23 17.78
C SER A 89 4.05 -2.25 16.26
N ALA A 90 5.26 -2.50 15.75
CA ALA A 90 5.52 -2.57 14.32
C ALA A 90 4.98 -3.87 13.71
N TRP A 91 4.12 -3.76 12.72
CA TRP A 91 3.58 -4.92 11.99
C TRP A 91 4.54 -5.41 10.91
N ALA A 92 5.17 -4.47 10.22
CA ALA A 92 6.20 -4.75 9.22
C ALA A 92 7.40 -3.83 9.40
N VAL A 93 8.59 -4.40 9.22
CA VAL A 93 9.85 -3.68 9.08
C VAL A 93 10.51 -4.16 7.81
N LEU A 94 10.69 -3.24 6.87
CA LEU A 94 11.40 -3.47 5.61
C LEU A 94 12.73 -2.73 5.70
N SER A 95 13.83 -3.47 5.74
CA SER A 95 15.18 -2.93 5.93
C SER A 95 15.96 -2.97 4.63
N GLY A 96 16.26 -1.80 4.09
CA GLY A 96 17.20 -1.61 3.00
C GLY A 96 18.63 -1.38 3.49
N GLU A 97 19.50 -0.90 2.62
CA GLU A 97 20.92 -0.66 2.94
C GLU A 97 21.10 0.47 3.96
N ARG A 98 20.39 1.61 3.77
CA ARG A 98 20.55 2.84 4.59
C ARG A 98 19.31 3.21 5.37
N SER A 99 18.17 2.63 5.04
CA SER A 99 16.87 3.02 5.58
C SER A 99 16.07 1.81 6.04
N GLU A 100 15.17 2.06 6.99
CA GLU A 100 14.15 1.12 7.42
C GLU A 100 12.77 1.75 7.23
N ALA A 101 11.86 1.06 6.55
CA ALA A 101 10.45 1.42 6.50
C ALA A 101 9.67 0.57 7.49
N VAL A 102 8.90 1.21 8.34
CA VAL A 102 8.18 0.56 9.44
C VAL A 102 6.70 0.88 9.35
N GLU A 103 5.87 -0.16 9.29
CA GLU A 103 4.42 -0.02 9.36
C GLU A 103 3.92 -0.19 10.79
N PHE A 104 3.06 0.73 11.20
CA PHE A 104 2.41 0.69 12.50
C PHE A 104 0.88 0.68 12.32
N GLY A 105 0.32 -0.52 12.22
CA GLY A 105 -1.11 -0.74 12.16
C GLY A 105 -1.72 -0.48 10.79
N GLY A 106 -3.02 -0.63 10.72
CA GLY A 106 -3.82 -0.53 9.49
C GLY A 106 -4.83 -1.66 9.42
N PRO A 107 -5.88 -1.56 8.61
CA PRO A 107 -6.87 -2.62 8.48
C PRO A 107 -6.37 -3.81 7.66
N THR A 108 -5.39 -3.60 6.77
CA THR A 108 -4.87 -4.66 5.90
C THR A 108 -3.36 -4.60 5.80
N LEU A 109 -2.74 -5.74 6.09
CA LEU A 109 -1.36 -6.07 5.73
C LEU A 109 -1.35 -7.56 5.35
N ARG A 110 -0.94 -7.89 4.13
CA ARG A 110 -0.92 -9.28 3.65
C ARG A 110 -0.01 -9.45 2.45
N VAL A 111 0.49 -10.66 2.27
CA VAL A 111 1.28 -11.04 1.09
C VAL A 111 0.39 -11.83 0.13
N LEU A 112 0.35 -11.38 -1.12
CA LEU A 112 -0.42 -12.00 -2.20
C LEU A 112 0.52 -12.50 -3.30
N PRO A 113 0.20 -13.58 -4.01
CA PRO A 113 0.80 -13.87 -5.31
C PRO A 113 0.50 -12.72 -6.29
N ALA A 114 1.50 -12.28 -7.07
CA ALA A 114 1.31 -11.20 -8.05
C ALA A 114 0.17 -11.48 -9.03
N SER A 115 0.01 -12.75 -9.45
CA SER A 115 -1.09 -13.20 -10.31
C SER A 115 -2.49 -13.04 -9.72
N ARG A 116 -2.60 -12.82 -8.40
CA ARG A 116 -3.88 -12.64 -7.71
C ARG A 116 -4.26 -11.18 -7.48
N VAL A 117 -3.35 -10.24 -7.71
CA VAL A 117 -3.59 -8.81 -7.44
C VAL A 117 -4.79 -8.29 -8.24
N ALA A 118 -4.83 -8.55 -9.55
CA ALA A 118 -5.89 -8.05 -10.43
C ALA A 118 -7.30 -8.61 -10.12
N ILE A 119 -7.37 -9.78 -9.50
CA ILE A 119 -8.64 -10.44 -9.15
C ILE A 119 -8.94 -10.40 -7.66
N ASP A 120 -8.11 -9.71 -6.87
CA ASP A 120 -8.35 -9.57 -5.43
C ASP A 120 -9.62 -8.75 -5.17
N PRO A 121 -10.56 -9.25 -4.33
CA PRO A 121 -11.85 -8.60 -4.14
C PRO A 121 -11.79 -7.18 -3.58
N GLN A 122 -10.73 -6.81 -2.86
CA GLN A 122 -10.55 -5.45 -2.34
C GLN A 122 -10.00 -4.51 -3.40
N LEU A 123 -9.08 -5.00 -4.23
CA LEU A 123 -8.41 -4.21 -5.27
C LEU A 123 -9.26 -4.12 -6.54
N ALA A 124 -9.91 -5.22 -6.93
CA ALA A 124 -10.77 -5.27 -8.12
C ALA A 124 -12.05 -4.41 -8.02
N ARG A 125 -12.40 -3.92 -6.84
CA ARG A 125 -13.52 -2.99 -6.64
C ARG A 125 -13.14 -1.53 -6.80
N LEU A 126 -11.86 -1.22 -6.84
CA LEU A 126 -11.39 0.15 -7.01
C LEU A 126 -11.71 0.60 -8.43
N GLY A 127 -12.26 1.80 -8.55
CA GLY A 127 -12.50 2.44 -9.83
C GLY A 127 -11.20 2.85 -10.53
N PRO A 128 -11.30 3.44 -11.72
CA PRO A 128 -10.14 3.92 -12.46
C PRO A 128 -9.32 4.93 -11.66
N ASP A 129 -8.00 4.77 -11.67
CA ASP A 129 -7.11 5.74 -11.03
C ASP A 129 -7.01 7.00 -11.88
N ILE A 130 -7.45 8.13 -11.35
CA ILE A 130 -7.40 9.45 -12.02
C ILE A 130 -5.96 9.89 -12.34
N LEU A 131 -4.97 9.33 -11.66
CA LEU A 131 -3.55 9.63 -11.87
C LEU A 131 -2.88 8.65 -12.84
N ALA A 132 -3.61 7.64 -13.32
CA ALA A 132 -3.08 6.70 -14.32
C ALA A 132 -2.78 7.42 -15.64
N PRO A 133 -1.68 7.08 -16.34
CA PRO A 133 -1.37 7.65 -17.65
C PRO A 133 -2.49 7.50 -18.68
N GLU A 134 -3.24 6.40 -18.61
CA GLU A 134 -4.42 6.12 -19.41
C GLU A 134 -5.65 6.11 -18.50
N PHE A 135 -6.23 7.28 -18.28
CA PHE A 135 -7.43 7.41 -17.47
C PHE A 135 -8.67 6.96 -18.23
N ALA A 136 -9.38 5.97 -17.69
CA ALA A 136 -10.58 5.38 -18.30
C ALA A 136 -11.84 6.27 -18.06
N LEU A 137 -11.89 7.45 -18.69
CA LEU A 137 -12.97 8.42 -18.52
C LEU A 137 -14.35 7.82 -18.81
N ASP A 138 -14.49 7.00 -19.85
CA ASP A 138 -15.76 6.39 -20.23
C ASP A 138 -16.29 5.43 -19.16
N ALA A 139 -15.40 4.72 -18.45
CA ALA A 139 -15.78 3.86 -17.34
C ALA A 139 -16.35 4.68 -16.18
N VAL A 140 -15.71 5.81 -15.82
CA VAL A 140 -16.19 6.73 -14.78
C VAL A 140 -17.54 7.34 -15.16
N VAL A 141 -17.68 7.85 -16.39
CA VAL A 141 -18.95 8.41 -16.88
C VAL A 141 -20.06 7.34 -16.89
N GLY A 142 -19.73 6.10 -17.28
CA GLY A 142 -20.65 4.97 -17.22
C GLY A 142 -21.13 4.68 -15.77
N GLY A 143 -20.20 4.65 -14.83
CA GLY A 143 -20.49 4.46 -13.41
C GLY A 143 -21.37 5.57 -12.82
N LEU A 144 -21.08 6.84 -13.15
CA LEU A 144 -21.90 7.99 -12.73
C LEU A 144 -23.33 7.90 -13.29
N ARG A 145 -23.51 7.54 -14.55
CA ARG A 145 -24.82 7.38 -15.19
C ARG A 145 -25.64 6.21 -14.62
N ALA A 146 -24.96 5.16 -14.17
CA ALA A 146 -25.62 4.01 -13.55
C ALA A 146 -26.19 4.30 -12.15
N ALA A 147 -25.84 5.44 -11.54
CA ALA A 147 -26.29 5.85 -10.19
C ALA A 147 -26.99 7.23 -10.21
N PRO A 148 -28.13 7.40 -10.91
CA PRO A 148 -28.74 8.71 -11.18
C PRO A 148 -29.30 9.45 -9.94
N GLY A 149 -29.44 8.76 -8.80
CA GLY A 149 -29.88 9.38 -7.53
C GLY A 149 -28.74 9.90 -6.65
N ARG A 150 -27.51 9.81 -7.10
CA ARG A 150 -26.30 10.16 -6.33
C ARG A 150 -25.86 11.59 -6.65
N THR A 151 -25.45 12.35 -5.61
CA THR A 151 -24.81 13.64 -5.88
C THR A 151 -23.43 13.45 -6.48
N LEU A 152 -22.96 14.41 -7.29
CA LEU A 152 -21.61 14.35 -7.85
C LEU A 152 -20.53 14.30 -6.74
N GLY A 153 -20.77 15.04 -5.63
CA GLY A 153 -19.87 15.04 -4.49
C GLY A 153 -19.73 13.66 -3.84
N ASP A 154 -20.86 12.95 -3.63
CA ASP A 154 -20.83 11.59 -3.07
C ASP A 154 -20.18 10.60 -4.03
N ALA A 155 -20.39 10.79 -5.34
CA ALA A 155 -19.80 9.93 -6.35
C ALA A 155 -18.27 10.09 -6.41
N LEU A 156 -17.74 11.31 -6.34
CA LEU A 156 -16.30 11.58 -6.35
C LEU A 156 -15.58 11.09 -5.08
N LEU A 157 -16.30 10.84 -4.00
CA LEU A 157 -15.74 10.27 -2.77
C LEU A 157 -15.77 8.73 -2.77
N ASP A 158 -16.46 8.12 -3.72
CA ASP A 158 -16.56 6.66 -3.82
C ASP A 158 -15.39 6.10 -4.62
N GLN A 159 -14.55 5.32 -3.96
CA GLN A 159 -13.38 4.69 -4.58
C GLN A 159 -13.74 3.56 -5.57
N THR A 160 -15.00 3.26 -5.76
CA THR A 160 -15.46 2.21 -6.70
C THR A 160 -15.96 2.77 -8.04
N LEU A 161 -15.91 4.08 -8.21
CA LEU A 161 -16.33 4.79 -9.43
C LEU A 161 -15.15 5.18 -10.31
#